data_d7366e87cbe7d228c6465ed2502f363e
#
_entry.id   d7366e87cbe7d228c6465ed2502f363e
#
_cell.length_a   1.000
_cell.length_b   1.000
_cell.length_c   1.000
_cell.angle_alpha   90.00
_cell.angle_beta   90.00
_cell.angle_gamma   90.00
#
_symmetry.space_group_name_H-M   'P 1'
#
loop_
_entity.id
_entity.type
_entity.pdbx_description
1 polymer ?
#
loop_
_entity_poly.entity_id
_entity_poly.type
_entity_poly.pdbx_seq_one_letter_code
_entity_poly.pdbx_strand_id
1 'polypeptide(L)'
;MLVRPYQLPSLPFFQALSIPEQQQAISLIENYCAVCQNTRRHGASLREGRAIVDEALEHYNLQVDARVFDFMGPGVVYEFYSPNQTQFFRTANFFEYNSYTIEDIYSRSWMHLYDRDEAITQKIMEGAGQILGGQVTEIIKFTLPEHLLIERASLERIKIPVRFECLAPLMQNGKIAGVLSAVKSSGHFVD
;
A
#
# COMPACT_ATOMS: atom_id res chain seq x y z
N MET A 1 10.73 9.60 -11.52
CA MET A 1 10.57 8.41 -10.66
C MET A 1 11.73 7.48 -11.01
N LEU A 2 12.67 7.31 -10.11
CA LEU A 2 13.67 6.26 -10.22
C LEU A 2 13.02 4.99 -9.64
N VAL A 3 12.46 4.17 -10.52
CA VAL A 3 12.25 2.78 -10.16
C VAL A 3 13.64 2.23 -9.86
N ARG A 4 13.91 1.88 -8.62
CA ARG A 4 15.20 1.31 -8.27
C ARG A 4 15.41 0.04 -9.08
N PRO A 5 16.60 -0.21 -9.60
CA PRO A 5 16.88 -1.43 -10.34
C PRO A 5 16.59 -2.63 -9.43
N TYR A 6 16.14 -3.70 -10.04
CA TYR A 6 15.92 -4.99 -9.42
C TYR A 6 17.04 -5.36 -8.44
N GLN A 7 16.69 -5.69 -7.20
CA GLN A 7 17.65 -6.14 -6.20
C GLN A 7 17.70 -7.66 -6.14
N LEU A 8 18.89 -8.24 -6.17
CA LEU A 8 19.15 -9.68 -6.15
C LEU A 8 18.38 -10.50 -5.08
N PRO A 9 18.02 -9.98 -3.88
CA PRO A 9 17.28 -10.76 -2.89
C PRO A 9 15.85 -11.12 -3.25
N SER A 10 15.16 -10.35 -4.13
CA SER A 10 13.75 -10.64 -4.46
C SER A 10 13.59 -11.83 -5.40
N LEU A 11 14.51 -12.05 -6.32
CA LEU A 11 14.44 -13.17 -7.26
C LEU A 11 14.46 -14.54 -6.57
N PRO A 12 15.39 -14.83 -5.63
CA PRO A 12 15.34 -16.07 -4.87
C PRO A 12 14.03 -16.25 -4.10
N PHE A 13 13.50 -15.18 -3.52
CA PHE A 13 12.24 -15.25 -2.81
C PHE A 13 11.07 -15.56 -3.75
N PHE A 14 10.96 -14.85 -4.88
CA PHE A 14 9.93 -15.09 -5.89
C PHE A 14 10.00 -16.53 -6.44
N GLN A 15 11.21 -17.03 -6.72
CA GLN A 15 11.43 -18.40 -7.20
C GLN A 15 11.03 -19.47 -6.17
N ALA A 16 11.10 -19.15 -4.88
CA ALA A 16 10.70 -20.06 -3.81
C ALA A 16 9.17 -20.13 -3.61
N LEU A 17 8.42 -19.21 -4.19
CA LEU A 17 6.96 -19.22 -4.15
C LEU A 17 6.40 -20.40 -4.97
N SER A 18 5.26 -20.93 -4.54
CA SER A 18 4.49 -21.87 -5.37
C SER A 18 4.03 -21.22 -6.67
N ILE A 19 3.76 -22.02 -7.70
CA ILE A 19 3.30 -21.51 -8.99
C ILE A 19 2.05 -20.62 -8.88
N PRO A 20 1.01 -20.96 -8.06
CA PRO A 20 -0.13 -20.07 -7.88
C PRO A 20 0.26 -18.73 -7.24
N GLU A 21 1.16 -18.71 -6.27
CA GLU A 21 1.64 -17.47 -5.63
C GLU A 21 2.45 -16.62 -6.60
N GLN A 22 3.30 -17.23 -7.44
CA GLN A 22 4.01 -16.53 -8.50
C GLN A 22 3.04 -15.88 -9.49
N GLN A 23 2.00 -16.62 -9.92
CA GLN A 23 0.97 -16.10 -10.82
C GLN A 23 0.20 -14.95 -10.18
N GLN A 24 -0.13 -15.05 -8.90
CA GLN A 24 -0.78 -13.96 -8.16
C GLN A 24 0.11 -12.72 -8.12
N ALA A 25 1.38 -12.85 -7.77
CA ALA A 25 2.32 -11.74 -7.72
C ALA A 25 2.47 -11.06 -9.10
N ILE A 26 2.60 -11.85 -10.18
CA ILE A 26 2.67 -11.34 -11.55
C ILE A 26 1.41 -10.55 -11.88
N SER A 27 0.22 -11.12 -11.60
CA SER A 27 -1.05 -10.43 -11.87
C SER A 27 -1.17 -9.10 -11.12
N LEU A 28 -0.72 -9.03 -9.85
CA LEU A 28 -0.72 -7.80 -9.07
C LEU A 28 0.21 -6.75 -9.70
N ILE A 29 1.40 -7.16 -10.16
CA ILE A 29 2.36 -6.27 -10.82
C ILE A 29 1.80 -5.75 -12.14
N GLU A 30 1.19 -6.62 -12.95
CA GLU A 30 0.59 -6.24 -14.23
C GLU A 30 -0.55 -5.23 -14.04
N ASN A 31 -1.44 -5.46 -13.07
CA ASN A 31 -2.50 -4.52 -12.72
C ASN A 31 -1.94 -3.17 -12.25
N TYR A 32 -0.93 -3.19 -11.38
CA TYR A 32 -0.26 -1.96 -10.95
C TYR A 32 0.36 -1.19 -12.12
N CYS A 33 1.03 -1.88 -13.02
CA CYS A 33 1.60 -1.28 -14.23
C CYS A 33 0.51 -0.69 -15.15
N ALA A 34 -0.64 -1.37 -15.27
CA ALA A 34 -1.77 -0.88 -16.04
C ALA A 34 -2.31 0.44 -15.46
N VAL A 35 -2.53 0.50 -14.14
CA VAL A 35 -2.91 1.75 -13.44
C VAL A 35 -1.90 2.87 -13.72
N CYS A 36 -0.60 2.60 -13.57
CA CYS A 36 0.43 3.59 -13.83
C CYS A 36 0.44 4.08 -15.30
N GLN A 37 0.24 3.17 -16.24
CA GLN A 37 0.18 3.51 -17.68
C GLN A 37 -1.04 4.36 -18.02
N ASN A 38 -2.20 4.01 -17.49
CA ASN A 38 -3.44 4.75 -17.71
C ASN A 38 -3.37 6.15 -17.09
N THR A 39 -2.87 6.28 -15.85
CA THR A 39 -2.62 7.58 -15.22
C THR A 39 -1.78 8.49 -16.14
N ARG A 40 -0.73 7.94 -16.75
CA ARG A 40 0.11 8.69 -17.69
C ARG A 40 -0.60 9.00 -19.00
N ARG A 41 -1.41 8.10 -19.54
CA ARG A 41 -2.19 8.32 -20.77
C ARG A 41 -3.21 9.45 -20.59
N HIS A 42 -3.77 9.59 -19.39
CA HIS A 42 -4.65 10.70 -19.02
C HIS A 42 -3.89 12.01 -18.72
N GLY A 43 -2.56 12.04 -18.92
CA GLY A 43 -1.73 13.24 -18.80
C GLY A 43 -1.30 13.58 -17.37
N ALA A 44 -1.64 12.73 -16.41
CA ALA A 44 -1.30 12.96 -14.99
C ALA A 44 0.09 12.39 -14.64
N SER A 45 0.72 13.01 -13.64
CA SER A 45 1.96 12.49 -13.05
C SER A 45 1.67 11.36 -12.07
N LEU A 46 2.52 10.33 -12.03
CA LEU A 46 2.44 9.28 -11.01
C LEU A 46 2.70 9.81 -9.58
N ARG A 47 3.22 11.04 -9.46
CA ARG A 47 3.38 11.73 -8.17
C ARG A 47 2.13 12.47 -7.72
N GLU A 48 1.14 12.60 -8.59
CA GLU A 48 -0.16 13.17 -8.25
C GLU A 48 -1.00 12.09 -7.56
N GLY A 49 -0.86 12.01 -6.23
CA GLY A 49 -1.49 10.97 -5.41
C GLY A 49 -2.99 10.80 -5.69
N ARG A 50 -3.73 11.88 -5.94
CA ARG A 50 -5.15 11.83 -6.29
C ARG A 50 -5.39 11.12 -7.62
N ALA A 51 -4.70 11.55 -8.68
CA ALA A 51 -4.92 11.02 -10.02
C ALA A 51 -4.64 9.51 -10.11
N ILE A 52 -3.55 9.04 -9.49
CA ILE A 52 -3.24 7.60 -9.49
C ILE A 52 -4.20 6.79 -8.61
N VAL A 53 -4.75 7.36 -7.53
CA VAL A 53 -5.77 6.68 -6.71
C VAL A 53 -7.10 6.61 -7.45
N ASP A 54 -7.54 7.70 -8.09
CA ASP A 54 -8.77 7.71 -8.89
C ASP A 54 -8.69 6.67 -10.02
N GLU A 55 -7.56 6.60 -10.72
CA GLU A 55 -7.30 5.58 -11.76
C GLU A 55 -7.34 4.15 -11.19
N ALA A 56 -6.76 3.94 -10.00
CA ALA A 56 -6.81 2.63 -9.35
C ALA A 56 -8.24 2.25 -8.96
N LEU A 57 -9.02 3.18 -8.40
CA LEU A 57 -10.43 2.94 -8.07
C LEU A 57 -11.24 2.55 -9.31
N GLU A 58 -11.03 3.24 -10.43
CA GLU A 58 -11.66 2.91 -11.71
C GLU A 58 -11.22 1.54 -12.22
N HIS A 59 -9.92 1.28 -12.28
CA HIS A 59 -9.33 0.02 -12.77
C HIS A 59 -9.87 -1.20 -12.02
N TYR A 60 -10.01 -1.11 -10.70
CA TYR A 60 -10.50 -2.20 -9.86
C TYR A 60 -12.03 -2.17 -9.66
N ASN A 61 -12.74 -1.22 -10.28
CA ASN A 61 -14.18 -0.99 -10.09
C ASN A 61 -14.56 -0.84 -8.61
N LEU A 62 -13.82 0.01 -7.90
CA LEU A 62 -13.97 0.27 -6.48
C LEU A 62 -14.46 1.70 -6.24
N GLN A 63 -15.11 1.88 -5.10
CA GLN A 63 -15.55 3.18 -4.60
C GLN A 63 -15.02 3.37 -3.17
N VAL A 64 -14.75 4.61 -2.79
CA VAL A 64 -14.35 5.00 -1.45
C VAL A 64 -15.01 6.32 -1.09
N ASP A 65 -15.24 6.56 0.19
CA ASP A 65 -15.72 7.87 0.68
C ASP A 65 -14.68 8.96 0.34
N ALA A 66 -15.14 9.98 -0.37
CA ALA A 66 -14.27 11.08 -0.83
C ALA A 66 -13.55 11.83 0.31
N ARG A 67 -14.08 11.77 1.53
CA ARG A 67 -13.44 12.36 2.73
C ARG A 67 -12.07 11.70 3.07
N VAL A 68 -11.76 10.53 2.52
CA VAL A 68 -10.41 9.94 2.66
C VAL A 68 -9.33 10.83 2.05
N PHE A 69 -9.69 11.64 1.08
CA PHE A 69 -8.77 12.55 0.41
C PHE A 69 -8.51 13.85 1.19
N ASP A 70 -9.23 14.10 2.30
CA ASP A 70 -8.91 15.21 3.22
C ASP A 70 -7.53 15.01 3.86
N PHE A 71 -7.01 13.78 3.89
CA PHE A 71 -5.66 13.44 4.34
C PHE A 71 -4.59 13.65 3.27
N MET A 72 -4.98 13.96 2.03
CA MET A 72 -4.06 14.08 0.91
C MET A 72 -3.08 15.23 1.12
N GLY A 73 -1.82 14.95 0.87
CA GLY A 73 -0.75 15.94 0.99
C GLY A 73 0.61 15.33 0.71
N PRO A 74 1.67 16.13 0.80
CA PRO A 74 3.03 15.63 0.64
C PRO A 74 3.32 14.49 1.60
N GLY A 75 3.90 13.42 1.07
CA GLY A 75 4.29 12.25 1.85
C GLY A 75 3.16 11.27 2.17
N VAL A 76 1.91 11.52 1.78
CA VAL A 76 0.82 10.55 2.00
C VAL A 76 0.86 9.46 0.96
N VAL A 77 0.91 8.22 1.44
CA VAL A 77 0.81 6.99 0.67
C VAL A 77 -0.56 6.39 0.89
N TYR A 78 -1.28 6.10 -0.19
CA TYR A 78 -2.52 5.34 -0.15
C TYR A 78 -2.24 3.89 -0.57
N GLU A 79 -2.81 2.96 0.16
CA GLU A 79 -2.63 1.52 -0.06
C GLU A 79 -3.98 0.81 -0.04
N PHE A 80 -4.19 -0.15 -0.94
CA PHE A 80 -5.40 -0.95 -1.01
C PHE A 80 -5.09 -2.39 -0.61
N TYR A 81 -5.93 -2.91 0.27
CA TYR A 81 -5.86 -4.27 0.79
C TYR A 81 -7.16 -5.01 0.54
N SER A 82 -7.07 -6.23 0.07
CA SER A 82 -8.21 -7.14 -0.07
C SER A 82 -8.65 -7.72 1.30
N PRO A 83 -9.81 -8.39 1.38
CA PRO A 83 -10.28 -8.97 2.64
C PRO A 83 -9.33 -9.98 3.27
N ASN A 84 -8.51 -10.67 2.48
CA ASN A 84 -7.45 -11.57 2.97
C ASN A 84 -6.13 -10.84 3.26
N GLN A 85 -6.16 -9.51 3.35
CA GLN A 85 -5.01 -8.65 3.66
C GLN A 85 -3.89 -8.65 2.62
N THR A 86 -4.17 -9.11 1.41
CA THR A 86 -3.24 -8.95 0.30
C THR A 86 -3.25 -7.50 -0.16
N GLN A 87 -2.08 -6.87 -0.15
CA GLN A 87 -1.92 -5.56 -0.73
C GLN A 87 -1.93 -5.68 -2.26
N PHE A 88 -2.81 -4.93 -2.93
CA PHE A 88 -2.92 -5.00 -4.39
C PHE A 88 -2.71 -3.65 -5.10
N PHE A 89 -2.63 -2.56 -4.35
CA PHE A 89 -2.28 -1.24 -4.89
C PHE A 89 -1.59 -0.39 -3.83
N ARG A 90 -0.73 0.53 -4.28
CA ARG A 90 -0.19 1.66 -3.51
C ARG A 90 0.24 2.79 -4.42
N THR A 91 0.22 4.00 -3.89
CA THR A 91 0.68 5.16 -4.65
C THR A 91 2.18 5.14 -4.90
N ALA A 92 2.60 5.68 -6.05
CA ALA A 92 3.97 5.55 -6.53
C ALA A 92 5.03 6.26 -5.67
N ASN A 93 4.63 7.29 -4.90
CA ASN A 93 5.53 7.98 -3.97
C ASN A 93 6.06 7.07 -2.85
N PHE A 94 5.40 5.95 -2.56
CA PHE A 94 5.92 4.96 -1.61
C PHE A 94 7.33 4.49 -1.98
N PHE A 95 7.62 4.29 -3.27
CA PHE A 95 8.94 3.86 -3.74
C PHE A 95 10.06 4.92 -3.57
N GLU A 96 9.70 6.13 -3.13
CA GLU A 96 10.67 7.16 -2.78
C GLU A 96 11.19 7.01 -1.35
N TYR A 97 10.49 6.25 -0.50
CA TYR A 97 10.76 6.11 0.93
C TYR A 97 11.41 4.79 1.32
N ASN A 98 11.42 3.79 0.45
CA ASN A 98 11.93 2.45 0.77
C ASN A 98 12.87 1.92 -0.32
N SER A 99 13.57 0.80 -0.01
CA SER A 99 14.50 0.15 -0.93
C SER A 99 13.88 -1.00 -1.71
N TYR A 100 12.64 -1.40 -1.40
CA TYR A 100 11.99 -2.52 -2.05
C TYR A 100 11.64 -2.25 -3.51
N THR A 101 11.79 -3.28 -4.34
CA THR A 101 11.29 -3.27 -5.71
C THR A 101 9.80 -3.58 -5.74
N ILE A 102 9.18 -3.39 -6.90
CA ILE A 102 7.77 -3.76 -7.09
C ILE A 102 7.56 -5.28 -6.88
N GLU A 103 8.54 -6.09 -7.30
CA GLU A 103 8.53 -7.54 -7.11
C GLU A 103 8.58 -7.90 -5.63
N ASP A 104 9.41 -7.24 -4.84
CA ASP A 104 9.47 -7.45 -3.39
C ASP A 104 8.11 -7.23 -2.74
N ILE A 105 7.48 -6.11 -3.08
CA ILE A 105 6.22 -5.67 -2.48
C ILE A 105 5.08 -6.63 -2.79
N TYR A 106 4.96 -7.08 -4.04
CA TYR A 106 3.86 -7.94 -4.45
C TYR A 106 4.13 -9.44 -4.28
N SER A 107 5.39 -9.83 -4.02
CA SER A 107 5.75 -11.21 -3.71
C SER A 107 5.72 -11.53 -2.22
N ARG A 108 5.59 -10.54 -1.34
CA ARG A 108 5.69 -10.70 0.11
C ARG A 108 4.53 -10.03 0.83
N SER A 109 4.04 -10.66 1.89
CA SER A 109 3.13 -9.98 2.81
C SER A 109 3.84 -8.77 3.45
N TRP A 110 3.11 -7.68 3.62
CA TRP A 110 3.62 -6.47 4.29
C TRP A 110 4.21 -6.75 5.69
N MET A 111 3.69 -7.74 6.40
CA MET A 111 4.22 -8.19 7.70
C MET A 111 5.63 -8.78 7.60
N HIS A 112 6.03 -9.28 6.42
CA HIS A 112 7.38 -9.77 6.17
C HIS A 112 8.32 -8.67 5.65
N LEU A 113 7.76 -7.57 5.16
CA LEU A 113 8.56 -6.46 4.63
C LEU A 113 9.03 -5.52 5.73
N TYR A 114 8.21 -5.30 6.77
CA TYR A 114 8.49 -4.28 7.78
C TYR A 114 8.34 -4.78 9.22
N ASP A 115 9.25 -4.31 10.08
CA ASP A 115 9.04 -4.24 11.52
C ASP A 115 8.27 -2.96 11.85
N ARG A 116 7.26 -3.08 12.70
CA ARG A 116 6.46 -1.98 13.24
C ARG A 116 6.15 -2.27 14.70
N ASP A 117 5.96 -1.24 15.49
CA ASP A 117 5.46 -1.38 16.86
C ASP A 117 4.22 -2.27 16.92
N GLU A 118 4.25 -3.26 17.80
CA GLU A 118 3.21 -4.30 17.88
C GLU A 118 1.86 -3.72 18.35
N ALA A 119 1.87 -2.81 19.31
CA ALA A 119 0.63 -2.21 19.82
C ALA A 119 -0.03 -1.31 18.78
N ILE A 120 0.76 -0.61 17.96
CA ILE A 120 0.27 0.17 16.81
C ILE A 120 -0.28 -0.77 15.74
N THR A 121 0.46 -1.82 15.42
CA THR A 121 0.02 -2.84 14.44
C THR A 121 -1.31 -3.44 14.83
N GLN A 122 -1.47 -3.84 16.10
CA GLN A 122 -2.71 -4.41 16.61
C GLN A 122 -3.90 -3.46 16.43
N LYS A 123 -3.76 -2.17 16.79
CA LYS A 123 -4.83 -1.18 16.62
C LYS A 123 -5.25 -1.00 15.16
N ILE A 124 -4.28 -0.99 14.24
CA ILE A 124 -4.57 -0.89 12.80
C ILE A 124 -5.33 -2.14 12.33
N MET A 125 -4.89 -3.33 12.77
CA MET A 125 -5.51 -4.60 12.41
C MET A 125 -6.93 -4.75 12.98
N GLU A 126 -7.16 -4.26 14.21
CA GLU A 126 -8.51 -4.20 14.81
C GLU A 126 -9.43 -3.31 13.97
N GLY A 127 -8.98 -2.11 13.58
CA GLY A 127 -9.76 -1.22 12.70
C GLY A 127 -10.06 -1.86 11.34
N ALA A 128 -9.07 -2.50 10.72
CA ALA A 128 -9.27 -3.21 9.47
C ALA A 128 -10.27 -4.37 9.63
N GLY A 129 -10.17 -5.13 10.71
CA GLY A 129 -11.10 -6.20 11.05
C GLY A 129 -12.55 -5.71 11.22
N GLN A 130 -12.75 -4.57 11.87
CA GLN A 130 -14.07 -3.95 12.03
C GLN A 130 -14.70 -3.55 10.70
N ILE A 131 -13.90 -2.97 9.79
CA ILE A 131 -14.38 -2.63 8.42
C ILE A 131 -14.71 -3.92 7.67
N LEU A 132 -13.77 -4.85 7.56
CA LEU A 132 -13.94 -6.09 6.80
C LEU A 132 -15.07 -6.98 7.35
N GLY A 133 -15.32 -6.92 8.65
CA GLY A 133 -16.44 -7.59 9.31
C GLY A 133 -17.79 -6.87 9.17
N GLY A 134 -17.81 -5.71 8.49
CA GLY A 134 -19.04 -4.91 8.30
C GLY A 134 -19.55 -4.22 9.56
N GLN A 135 -18.75 -4.14 10.61
CA GLN A 135 -19.12 -3.45 11.86
C GLN A 135 -18.98 -1.94 11.72
N VAL A 136 -18.06 -1.49 10.87
CA VAL A 136 -17.81 -0.08 10.54
C VAL A 136 -17.84 0.08 9.03
N THR A 137 -18.67 1.01 8.56
CA THR A 137 -18.81 1.34 7.13
C THR A 137 -18.33 2.76 6.79
N GLU A 138 -17.75 3.44 7.77
CA GLU A 138 -17.20 4.78 7.66
C GLU A 138 -15.68 4.80 7.80
N ILE A 139 -15.08 5.97 7.58
CA ILE A 139 -13.64 6.17 7.75
C ILE A 139 -13.29 6.09 9.24
N ILE A 140 -12.35 5.23 9.58
CA ILE A 140 -11.71 5.19 10.91
C ILE A 140 -10.48 6.11 10.87
N LYS A 141 -10.53 7.20 11.63
CA LYS A 141 -9.38 8.11 11.81
C LYS A 141 -8.56 7.65 13.00
N PHE A 142 -7.26 7.68 12.86
CA PHE A 142 -6.35 7.29 13.93
C PHE A 142 -5.65 8.50 14.55
N THR A 143 -5.51 8.46 15.87
CA THR A 143 -4.65 9.39 16.64
C THR A 143 -3.48 8.57 17.18
N LEU A 144 -2.70 8.00 16.26
CA LEU A 144 -1.50 7.24 16.61
C LEU A 144 -0.25 8.15 16.55
N PRO A 145 0.74 7.94 17.43
CA PRO A 145 2.00 8.66 17.33
C PRO A 145 2.73 8.30 16.04
N GLU A 146 3.63 9.19 15.62
CA GLU A 146 4.62 8.82 14.60
C GLU A 146 5.47 7.66 15.11
N HIS A 147 5.71 6.70 14.25
CA HIS A 147 6.47 5.49 14.55
C HIS A 147 7.31 5.07 13.34
N LEU A 148 8.21 4.13 13.56
CA LEU A 148 9.10 3.65 12.50
C LEU A 148 8.54 2.39 11.85
N LEU A 149 8.57 2.38 10.51
CA LEU A 149 8.61 1.15 9.73
C LEU A 149 10.08 0.86 9.43
N ILE A 150 10.55 -0.32 9.80
CA ILE A 150 11.93 -0.74 9.57
C ILE A 150 11.91 -1.89 8.57
N GLU A 151 12.64 -1.75 7.47
CA GLU A 151 12.74 -2.80 6.48
C GLU A 151 13.39 -4.05 7.06
N ARG A 152 12.73 -5.20 6.93
CA ARG A 152 13.22 -6.49 7.44
C ARG A 152 14.13 -7.20 6.45
N ALA A 153 13.73 -7.19 5.18
CA ALA A 153 14.28 -8.08 4.16
C ALA A 153 15.28 -7.38 3.23
N SER A 154 15.46 -6.06 3.38
CA SER A 154 16.46 -5.33 2.62
C SER A 154 17.82 -5.35 3.30
N LEU A 155 18.88 -5.20 2.51
CA LEU A 155 20.24 -5.05 3.04
C LEU A 155 20.42 -3.70 3.73
N GLU A 156 19.73 -2.68 3.29
CA GLU A 156 19.87 -1.30 3.78
C GLU A 156 19.12 -1.08 5.10
N ARG A 157 18.10 -1.89 5.40
CA ARG A 157 17.24 -1.76 6.59
C ARG A 157 16.77 -0.33 6.82
N ILE A 158 16.29 0.30 5.75
CA ILE A 158 15.80 1.68 5.78
C ILE A 158 14.74 1.83 6.86
N LYS A 159 14.82 2.93 7.61
CA LYS A 159 13.86 3.34 8.64
C LYS A 159 12.99 4.46 8.07
N ILE A 160 11.70 4.26 8.09
CA ILE A 160 10.71 5.17 7.51
C ILE A 160 9.83 5.68 8.65
N PRO A 161 9.96 6.94 9.09
CA PRO A 161 9.03 7.52 10.04
C PRO A 161 7.66 7.69 9.36
N VAL A 162 6.64 7.14 9.99
CA VAL A 162 5.28 7.16 9.46
C VAL A 162 4.26 7.52 10.53
N ARG A 163 3.19 8.21 10.10
CA ARG A 163 1.97 8.40 10.86
C ARG A 163 0.82 7.76 10.10
N PHE A 164 0.10 6.90 10.78
CA PHE A 164 -1.09 6.27 10.23
C PHE A 164 -2.29 7.21 10.39
N GLU A 165 -2.90 7.63 9.29
CA GLU A 165 -3.94 8.65 9.28
C GLU A 165 -5.35 8.04 9.37
N CYS A 166 -5.66 7.09 8.49
CA CYS A 166 -6.99 6.49 8.46
C CYS A 166 -7.05 5.14 7.76
N LEU A 167 -8.15 4.43 8.01
CA LEU A 167 -8.66 3.33 7.20
C LEU A 167 -10.03 3.70 6.64
N ALA A 168 -10.32 3.30 5.43
CA ALA A 168 -11.61 3.49 4.78
C ALA A 168 -12.05 2.20 4.07
N PRO A 169 -13.35 1.84 4.10
CA PRO A 169 -13.85 0.72 3.34
C PRO A 169 -13.74 1.00 1.83
N LEU A 170 -13.20 0.04 1.09
CA LEU A 170 -13.31 -0.03 -0.36
C LEU A 170 -14.59 -0.79 -0.72
N MET A 171 -15.45 -0.15 -1.46
CA MET A 171 -16.77 -0.68 -1.82
C MET A 171 -16.79 -1.16 -3.27
N GLN A 172 -17.43 -2.29 -3.53
CA GLN A 172 -17.74 -2.78 -4.87
C GLN A 172 -19.18 -3.27 -4.89
N ASN A 173 -19.99 -2.71 -5.78
CA ASN A 173 -21.41 -3.06 -5.88
C ASN A 173 -22.17 -3.02 -4.54
N GLY A 174 -21.88 -2.01 -3.70
CA GLY A 174 -22.50 -1.83 -2.39
C GLY A 174 -22.02 -2.78 -1.29
N LYS A 175 -20.98 -3.58 -1.54
CA LYS A 175 -20.37 -4.49 -0.56
C LYS A 175 -18.94 -4.09 -0.28
N ILE A 176 -18.46 -4.39 0.92
CA ILE A 176 -17.05 -4.18 1.29
C ILE A 176 -16.20 -5.17 0.50
N ALA A 177 -15.31 -4.66 -0.33
CA ALA A 177 -14.37 -5.40 -1.16
C ALA A 177 -12.93 -5.33 -0.65
N GLY A 178 -12.66 -4.46 0.34
CA GLY A 178 -11.33 -4.28 0.89
C GLY A 178 -11.24 -3.07 1.80
N VAL A 179 -10.02 -2.67 2.08
CA VAL A 179 -9.69 -1.52 2.92
C VAL A 179 -8.66 -0.64 2.21
N LEU A 180 -8.90 0.66 2.19
CA LEU A 180 -7.90 1.67 1.86
C LEU A 180 -7.24 2.14 3.15
N SER A 181 -5.91 2.22 3.18
CA SER A 181 -5.16 2.92 4.22
C SER A 181 -4.52 4.20 3.68
N ALA A 182 -4.45 5.23 4.53
CA ALA A 182 -3.66 6.42 4.30
C ALA A 182 -2.57 6.52 5.36
N VAL A 183 -1.32 6.54 4.91
CA VAL A 183 -0.13 6.59 5.75
C VAL A 183 0.74 7.77 5.31
N LYS A 184 1.10 8.65 6.23
CA LYS A 184 1.97 9.79 5.96
C LYS A 184 3.41 9.46 6.35
N SER A 185 4.34 9.69 5.43
CA SER A 185 5.78 9.63 5.70
C SER A 185 6.41 11.01 5.57
N SER A 186 7.39 11.30 6.41
CA SER A 186 8.22 12.52 6.37
C SER A 186 9.54 12.31 5.64
N GLY A 187 9.87 11.08 5.24
CA GLY A 187 11.11 10.73 4.58
C GLY A 187 11.58 9.32 4.92
N HIS A 188 12.87 9.10 4.82
CA HIS A 188 13.54 7.87 5.26
C HIS A 188 14.98 8.18 5.69
N PHE A 189 15.58 7.30 6.48
CA PHE A 189 17.00 7.38 6.85
C PHE A 189 17.59 5.99 7.00
N VAL A 190 18.91 5.92 6.86
CA VAL A 190 19.75 4.74 7.11
C VAL A 190 20.64 5.09 8.30
N ASP A 191 20.90 4.13 9.20
CA ASP A 191 21.81 4.33 10.34
C ASP A 191 23.25 4.45 9.86
#